data_9a1332b895fcc7441059db8ad7abe9cc
#
_entry.id   9a1332b895fcc7441059db8ad7abe9cc
#
_cell.length_a   1.000
_cell.length_b   1.000
_cell.length_c   1.000
_cell.angle_alpha   90.00
_cell.angle_beta   90.00
_cell.angle_gamma   90.00
#
_symmetry.space_group_name_H-M   'P 1'
#
loop_
_entity.id
_entity.type
_entity.pdbx_description
1 polymer ?
#
loop_
_entity_poly.entity_id
_entity_poly.type
_entity_poly.pdbx_seq_one_letter_code
_entity_poly.pdbx_strand_id
1 'polypeptide(L)'
;EYFVGDVSDPDLMSEAIGNLDNINCLVNCAGIAVGSKVVSSRGTHDLGLFEKVLKINLLGSFNLIRLCADKMQHNTPDEDGERGVIINTASVAAFDGQIGQAAYSASKGGIAGMTLPIARELATHGIRVNTIAPGLFGTPMLTGMPDEVQKSLVATTLFPRRLGTSYEYALLVESIVTNIMLNGETIRLDGSVRLAPR
;
A
#
# COMPACT_ATOMS: atom_id res chain seq x y z
N GLU A 1 -14.49 4.81 16.08
CA GLU A 1 -15.29 3.68 15.56
C GLU A 1 -14.38 2.76 14.74
N TYR A 2 -14.69 1.46 14.67
CA TYR A 2 -14.01 0.51 13.79
C TYR A 2 -15.07 -0.34 13.09
N PHE A 3 -14.74 -0.75 11.86
CA PHE A 3 -15.55 -1.61 11.04
C PHE A 3 -14.71 -2.83 10.61
N VAL A 4 -15.26 -4.02 10.75
CA VAL A 4 -14.59 -5.27 10.35
C VAL A 4 -15.14 -5.70 9.00
N GLY A 5 -14.26 -5.77 7.98
CA GLY A 5 -14.67 -6.15 6.62
C GLY A 5 -13.51 -6.50 5.72
N ASP A 6 -13.81 -7.15 4.59
CA ASP A 6 -12.85 -7.43 3.52
C ASP A 6 -12.85 -6.26 2.54
N VAL A 7 -11.70 -5.60 2.38
CA VAL A 7 -11.54 -4.46 1.45
C VAL A 7 -11.84 -4.82 -0.01
N SER A 8 -11.81 -6.10 -0.35
CA SER A 8 -12.12 -6.61 -1.68
C SER A 8 -13.62 -6.86 -1.93
N ASP A 9 -14.47 -6.66 -0.91
CA ASP A 9 -15.92 -6.70 -1.05
C ASP A 9 -16.44 -5.28 -1.33
N PRO A 10 -16.93 -4.99 -2.56
CA PRO A 10 -17.33 -3.65 -2.94
C PRO A 10 -18.60 -3.17 -2.23
N ASP A 11 -19.54 -4.05 -1.95
CA ASP A 11 -20.83 -3.69 -1.33
C ASP A 11 -20.62 -3.38 0.15
N LEU A 12 -19.87 -4.23 0.85
CA LEU A 12 -19.50 -4.04 2.24
C LEU A 12 -18.72 -2.75 2.46
N MET A 13 -17.75 -2.46 1.58
CA MET A 13 -16.97 -1.22 1.68
C MET A 13 -17.80 0.02 1.31
N SER A 14 -18.73 -0.10 0.37
CA SER A 14 -19.66 1.00 0.03
C SER A 14 -20.54 1.36 1.23
N GLU A 15 -21.07 0.36 1.95
CA GLU A 15 -21.83 0.56 3.17
C GLU A 15 -20.98 1.20 4.28
N ALA A 16 -19.79 0.64 4.53
CA ALA A 16 -18.88 1.12 5.58
C ALA A 16 -18.49 2.59 5.36
N ILE A 17 -18.05 2.95 4.14
CA ILE A 17 -17.66 4.31 3.78
C ILE A 17 -18.90 5.23 3.71
N GLY A 18 -20.04 4.70 3.25
CA GLY A 18 -21.31 5.42 3.20
C GLY A 18 -21.72 6.01 4.56
N ASN A 19 -21.47 5.28 5.63
CA ASN A 19 -21.83 5.67 7.00
C ASN A 19 -20.87 6.66 7.67
N LEU A 20 -19.75 7.04 7.02
CA LEU A 20 -18.82 8.04 7.57
C LEU A 20 -19.22 9.45 7.11
N ASP A 21 -19.26 10.40 8.02
CA ASP A 21 -19.67 11.78 7.72
C ASP A 21 -18.56 12.56 7.00
N ASN A 22 -17.37 12.62 7.57
CA ASN A 22 -16.26 13.41 7.05
C ASN A 22 -15.00 12.55 6.90
N ILE A 23 -14.52 12.38 5.68
CA ILE A 23 -13.27 11.69 5.40
C ILE A 23 -12.30 12.72 4.84
N ASN A 24 -11.19 13.01 5.54
CA ASN A 24 -10.14 13.91 5.09
C ASN A 24 -8.85 13.16 4.74
N CYS A 25 -8.68 11.94 5.27
CA CYS A 25 -7.49 11.14 5.01
C CYS A 25 -7.88 9.68 4.83
N LEU A 26 -7.35 9.05 3.79
CA LEU A 26 -7.39 7.60 3.57
C LEU A 26 -5.97 7.03 3.62
N VAL A 27 -5.74 6.04 4.49
CA VAL A 27 -4.48 5.29 4.49
C VAL A 27 -4.76 3.82 4.19
N ASN A 28 -4.43 3.37 3.00
CA ASN A 28 -4.60 2.00 2.55
C ASN A 28 -3.44 1.12 3.02
N CYS A 29 -3.67 0.31 4.08
CA CYS A 29 -2.68 -0.62 4.64
C CYS A 29 -3.06 -2.10 4.49
N ALA A 30 -4.28 -2.41 4.04
CA ALA A 30 -4.71 -3.78 3.85
C ALA A 30 -3.93 -4.48 2.74
N GLY A 31 -3.54 -5.73 2.99
CA GLY A 31 -2.83 -6.51 1.98
C GLY A 31 -2.34 -7.86 2.48
N ILE A 32 -2.10 -8.75 1.54
CA ILE A 32 -1.52 -10.08 1.77
C ILE A 32 -0.27 -10.27 0.93
N ALA A 33 0.65 -11.11 1.43
CA ALA A 33 1.81 -11.58 0.67
C ALA A 33 1.79 -13.11 0.64
N VAL A 34 1.81 -13.68 -0.55
CA VAL A 34 1.89 -15.12 -0.73
C VAL A 34 3.01 -15.43 -1.73
N GLY A 35 3.98 -16.21 -1.27
CA GLY A 35 5.11 -16.66 -2.10
C GLY A 35 4.73 -17.90 -2.91
N SER A 36 4.76 -17.81 -4.24
CA SER A 36 4.59 -18.95 -5.14
C SER A 36 5.35 -18.75 -6.45
N LYS A 37 6.16 -19.74 -6.84
CA LYS A 37 6.90 -19.68 -8.09
C LYS A 37 5.98 -19.88 -9.29
N VAL A 38 6.31 -19.27 -10.44
CA VAL A 38 5.58 -19.46 -11.71
C VAL A 38 5.58 -20.95 -12.11
N VAL A 39 6.74 -21.61 -11.93
CA VAL A 39 6.88 -23.06 -12.12
C VAL A 39 7.70 -23.64 -10.97
N SER A 40 7.27 -24.75 -10.42
CA SER A 40 7.96 -25.50 -9.35
C SER A 40 7.83 -27.01 -9.57
N SER A 41 8.49 -27.82 -8.74
CA SER A 41 8.32 -29.28 -8.75
C SER A 41 6.88 -29.74 -8.46
N ARG A 42 6.05 -28.87 -7.93
CA ARG A 42 4.61 -29.14 -7.65
C ARG A 42 3.69 -28.67 -8.78
N GLY A 43 4.23 -28.15 -9.87
CA GLY A 43 3.47 -27.65 -11.01
C GLY A 43 3.56 -26.13 -11.20
N THR A 44 2.60 -25.60 -11.95
CA THR A 44 2.48 -24.16 -12.24
C THR A 44 1.87 -23.40 -11.07
N HIS A 45 2.08 -22.07 -11.07
CA HIS A 45 1.42 -21.17 -10.12
C HIS A 45 -0.10 -21.33 -10.21
N ASP A 46 -0.77 -21.40 -9.07
CA ASP A 46 -2.23 -21.37 -8.98
C ASP A 46 -2.74 -19.97 -9.37
N LEU A 47 -3.52 -19.91 -10.46
CA LEU A 47 -4.08 -18.66 -10.96
C LEU A 47 -5.06 -18.03 -9.96
N GLY A 48 -5.86 -18.83 -9.25
CA GLY A 48 -6.78 -18.33 -8.22
C GLY A 48 -6.04 -17.65 -7.06
N LEU A 49 -4.86 -18.14 -6.71
CA LEU A 49 -3.99 -17.49 -5.73
C LEU A 49 -3.46 -16.14 -6.24
N PHE A 50 -3.07 -16.08 -7.52
CA PHE A 50 -2.65 -14.84 -8.16
C PHE A 50 -3.77 -13.80 -8.15
N GLU A 51 -4.96 -14.20 -8.58
CA GLU A 51 -6.17 -13.36 -8.59
C GLU A 51 -6.52 -12.85 -7.20
N LYS A 52 -6.46 -13.72 -6.17
CA LYS A 52 -6.72 -13.35 -4.79
C LYS A 52 -5.80 -12.23 -4.31
N VAL A 53 -4.50 -12.32 -4.61
CA VAL A 53 -3.53 -11.28 -4.24
C VAL A 53 -3.85 -9.94 -4.92
N LEU A 54 -4.15 -9.97 -6.23
CA LEU A 54 -4.56 -8.76 -6.95
C LEU A 54 -5.87 -8.19 -6.43
N LYS A 55 -6.85 -9.05 -6.16
CA LYS A 55 -8.16 -8.64 -5.67
C LYS A 55 -8.05 -7.88 -4.35
N ILE A 56 -7.32 -8.42 -3.38
CA ILE A 56 -7.17 -7.79 -2.06
C ILE A 56 -6.28 -6.55 -2.16
N ASN A 57 -5.04 -6.70 -2.68
CA ASN A 57 -4.04 -5.65 -2.59
C ASN A 57 -4.32 -4.48 -3.55
N LEU A 58 -4.70 -4.77 -4.79
CA LEU A 58 -4.85 -3.75 -5.83
C LEU A 58 -6.28 -3.28 -5.96
N LEU A 59 -7.22 -4.19 -6.22
CA LEU A 59 -8.62 -3.80 -6.41
C LEU A 59 -9.25 -3.29 -5.11
N GLY A 60 -8.91 -3.88 -3.95
CA GLY A 60 -9.36 -3.40 -2.64
C GLY A 60 -8.87 -1.97 -2.37
N SER A 61 -7.59 -1.67 -2.63
CA SER A 61 -7.05 -0.31 -2.50
C SER A 61 -7.76 0.67 -3.44
N PHE A 62 -7.92 0.31 -4.72
CA PHE A 62 -8.62 1.16 -5.70
C PHE A 62 -10.09 1.38 -5.32
N ASN A 63 -10.76 0.36 -4.79
CA ASN A 63 -12.14 0.47 -4.33
C ASN A 63 -12.30 1.51 -3.22
N LEU A 64 -11.40 1.49 -2.23
CA LEU A 64 -11.42 2.50 -1.16
C LEU A 64 -11.05 3.89 -1.67
N ILE A 65 -10.09 4.00 -2.61
CA ILE A 65 -9.74 5.28 -3.25
C ILE A 65 -10.97 5.92 -3.87
N ARG A 66 -11.70 5.20 -4.76
CA ARG A 66 -12.87 5.76 -5.45
C ARG A 66 -13.99 6.16 -4.51
N LEU A 67 -14.26 5.34 -3.47
CA LEU A 67 -15.32 5.62 -2.50
C LEU A 67 -14.98 6.81 -1.59
N CYS A 68 -13.75 6.87 -1.09
CA CYS A 68 -13.32 7.98 -0.25
C CYS A 68 -13.18 9.29 -1.05
N ALA A 69 -12.64 9.23 -2.28
CA ALA A 69 -12.52 10.40 -3.13
C ALA A 69 -13.88 11.00 -3.49
N ASP A 70 -14.89 10.16 -3.72
CA ASP A 70 -16.27 10.62 -3.96
C ASP A 70 -16.82 11.42 -2.76
N LYS A 71 -16.52 11.02 -1.53
CA LYS A 71 -16.88 11.80 -0.35
C LYS A 71 -16.01 13.04 -0.16
N MET A 72 -14.69 12.90 -0.28
CA MET A 72 -13.72 13.97 -0.08
C MET A 72 -13.98 15.18 -0.98
N GLN A 73 -14.40 14.98 -2.24
CA GLN A 73 -14.68 16.07 -3.16
C GLN A 73 -15.75 17.05 -2.67
N HIS A 74 -16.58 16.64 -1.72
CA HIS A 74 -17.64 17.47 -1.13
C HIS A 74 -17.24 18.16 0.19
N ASN A 75 -16.02 17.87 0.72
CA ASN A 75 -15.52 18.55 1.91
C ASN A 75 -15.35 20.05 1.65
N THR A 76 -15.44 20.84 2.72
CA THR A 76 -15.02 22.24 2.67
C THR A 76 -13.51 22.28 2.46
N PRO A 77 -12.99 22.97 1.44
CA PRO A 77 -11.56 23.09 1.22
C PRO A 77 -10.89 23.93 2.33
N ASP A 78 -9.65 23.65 2.61
CA ASP A 78 -8.80 24.48 3.45
C ASP A 78 -8.25 25.71 2.70
N GLU A 79 -7.27 26.41 3.33
CA GLU A 79 -6.67 27.64 2.77
C GLU A 79 -5.95 27.42 1.43
N ASP A 80 -5.41 26.21 1.21
CA ASP A 80 -4.74 25.79 -0.02
C ASP A 80 -5.67 25.14 -1.04
N GLY A 81 -6.94 24.98 -0.68
CA GLY A 81 -7.96 24.32 -1.51
C GLY A 81 -7.98 22.80 -1.34
N GLU A 82 -7.25 22.24 -0.37
CA GLU A 82 -7.24 20.80 -0.11
C GLU A 82 -8.56 20.35 0.52
N ARG A 83 -9.07 19.22 0.03
CA ARG A 83 -10.29 18.54 0.53
C ARG A 83 -9.99 17.17 1.12
N GLY A 84 -8.78 16.66 0.86
CA GLY A 84 -8.37 15.38 1.39
C GLY A 84 -7.07 14.85 0.80
N VAL A 85 -6.52 13.82 1.48
CA VAL A 85 -5.30 13.14 1.07
C VAL A 85 -5.45 11.63 1.14
N ILE A 86 -4.95 10.95 0.12
CA ILE A 86 -4.95 9.49 -0.01
C ILE A 86 -3.52 8.99 0.01
N ILE A 87 -3.24 8.03 0.88
CA ILE A 87 -1.91 7.42 1.05
C ILE A 87 -2.04 5.91 0.86
N ASN A 88 -1.40 5.37 -0.16
CA ASN A 88 -1.41 3.95 -0.46
C ASN A 88 -0.15 3.27 0.04
N THR A 89 -0.24 1.97 0.34
CA THR A 89 0.90 1.13 0.71
C THR A 89 1.27 0.20 -0.44
N ALA A 90 2.34 0.55 -1.17
CA ALA A 90 3.00 -0.35 -2.10
C ALA A 90 3.98 -1.29 -1.35
N SER A 91 5.16 -1.51 -1.90
CA SER A 91 6.29 -2.25 -1.32
C SER A 91 7.53 -1.99 -2.18
N VAL A 92 8.73 -2.16 -1.62
CA VAL A 92 9.95 -2.28 -2.44
C VAL A 92 9.86 -3.43 -3.45
N ALA A 93 9.03 -4.46 -3.18
CA ALA A 93 8.77 -5.55 -4.11
C ALA A 93 8.05 -5.09 -5.41
N ALA A 94 7.52 -3.88 -5.46
CA ALA A 94 7.03 -3.25 -6.69
C ALA A 94 8.16 -3.01 -7.70
N PHE A 95 9.40 -2.86 -7.21
CA PHE A 95 10.61 -2.53 -7.97
C PHE A 95 11.64 -3.66 -7.95
N ASP A 96 11.86 -4.26 -6.80
CA ASP A 96 12.92 -5.23 -6.52
C ASP A 96 12.32 -6.61 -6.14
N GLY A 97 11.31 -7.09 -6.86
CA GLY A 97 10.60 -8.34 -6.53
C GLY A 97 11.50 -9.57 -6.55
N GLN A 98 11.30 -10.47 -5.59
CA GLN A 98 12.07 -11.71 -5.42
C GLN A 98 11.40 -12.89 -6.12
N ILE A 99 12.15 -13.99 -6.26
CA ILE A 99 11.62 -15.26 -6.78
C ILE A 99 10.42 -15.70 -5.93
N GLY A 100 9.29 -15.96 -6.60
CA GLY A 100 8.03 -16.35 -5.97
C GLY A 100 7.11 -15.19 -5.63
N GLN A 101 7.49 -13.94 -5.87
CA GLN A 101 6.68 -12.76 -5.55
C GLN A 101 5.90 -12.20 -6.76
N ALA A 102 5.72 -12.95 -7.85
CA ALA A 102 5.09 -12.43 -9.07
C ALA A 102 3.73 -11.75 -8.81
N ALA A 103 2.81 -12.41 -8.10
CA ALA A 103 1.50 -11.86 -7.76
C ALA A 103 1.61 -10.63 -6.85
N TYR A 104 2.45 -10.72 -5.81
CA TYR A 104 2.67 -9.63 -4.87
C TYR A 104 3.29 -8.41 -5.55
N SER A 105 4.35 -8.61 -6.33
CA SER A 105 5.01 -7.54 -7.08
C SER A 105 4.08 -6.90 -8.12
N ALA A 106 3.26 -7.71 -8.82
CA ALA A 106 2.25 -7.19 -9.74
C ALA A 106 1.23 -6.29 -9.02
N SER A 107 0.73 -6.74 -7.85
CA SER A 107 -0.23 -5.95 -7.06
C SER A 107 0.38 -4.63 -6.56
N LYS A 108 1.60 -4.66 -6.04
CA LYS A 108 2.28 -3.49 -5.48
C LYS A 108 2.84 -2.57 -6.56
N GLY A 109 3.26 -3.12 -7.70
CA GLY A 109 3.59 -2.37 -8.91
C GLY A 109 2.38 -1.65 -9.50
N GLY A 110 1.20 -2.31 -9.49
CA GLY A 110 -0.06 -1.69 -9.87
C GLY A 110 -0.43 -0.49 -8.99
N ILE A 111 -0.25 -0.60 -7.66
CA ILE A 111 -0.47 0.52 -6.72
C ILE A 111 0.49 1.67 -7.03
N ALA A 112 1.77 1.41 -7.23
CA ALA A 112 2.74 2.44 -7.59
C ALA A 112 2.40 3.09 -8.95
N GLY A 113 2.02 2.27 -9.95
CA GLY A 113 1.67 2.74 -11.30
C GLY A 113 0.42 3.60 -11.36
N MET A 114 -0.60 3.31 -10.51
CA MET A 114 -1.84 4.09 -10.49
C MET A 114 -1.72 5.40 -9.66
N THR A 115 -0.68 5.61 -8.90
CA THR A 115 -0.53 6.77 -8.01
C THR A 115 -0.59 8.08 -8.76
N LEU A 116 0.27 8.28 -9.75
CA LEU A 116 0.35 9.54 -10.50
C LEU A 116 -0.89 9.83 -11.34
N PRO A 117 -1.46 8.89 -12.13
CA PRO A 117 -2.69 9.16 -12.88
C PRO A 117 -3.86 9.53 -11.98
N ILE A 118 -4.06 8.86 -10.84
CA ILE A 118 -5.12 9.19 -9.89
C ILE A 118 -4.85 10.57 -9.25
N ALA A 119 -3.61 10.88 -8.86
CA ALA A 119 -3.26 12.19 -8.33
C ALA A 119 -3.58 13.33 -9.31
N ARG A 120 -3.31 13.13 -10.61
CA ARG A 120 -3.64 14.10 -11.67
C ARG A 120 -5.14 14.27 -11.86
N GLU A 121 -5.89 13.19 -11.84
CA GLU A 121 -7.35 13.20 -11.97
C GLU A 121 -7.99 13.92 -10.77
N LEU A 122 -7.60 13.55 -9.56
CA LEU A 122 -8.19 14.09 -8.34
C LEU A 122 -7.68 15.49 -7.94
N ALA A 123 -6.63 15.99 -8.57
CA ALA A 123 -6.13 17.36 -8.34
C ALA A 123 -7.20 18.42 -8.59
N THR A 124 -8.07 18.23 -9.59
CA THR A 124 -9.20 19.13 -9.88
C THR A 124 -10.24 19.16 -8.77
N HIS A 125 -10.23 18.18 -7.89
CA HIS A 125 -11.10 18.07 -6.71
C HIS A 125 -10.42 18.49 -5.40
N GLY A 126 -9.16 18.96 -5.45
CA GLY A 126 -8.39 19.30 -4.26
C GLY A 126 -7.99 18.08 -3.42
N ILE A 127 -7.77 16.92 -4.05
CA ILE A 127 -7.40 15.69 -3.35
C ILE A 127 -6.01 15.25 -3.81
N ARG A 128 -5.10 15.06 -2.85
CA ARG A 128 -3.74 14.54 -3.12
C ARG A 128 -3.69 13.03 -3.00
N VAL A 129 -2.80 12.41 -3.77
CA VAL A 129 -2.59 10.96 -3.74
C VAL A 129 -1.10 10.66 -3.76
N ASN A 130 -0.64 9.96 -2.72
CA ASN A 130 0.75 9.50 -2.62
C ASN A 130 0.79 8.01 -2.25
N THR A 131 1.94 7.41 -2.46
CA THR A 131 2.17 6.01 -2.12
C THR A 131 3.47 5.88 -1.34
N ILE A 132 3.44 5.12 -0.25
CA ILE A 132 4.64 4.69 0.47
C ILE A 132 4.99 3.28 -0.02
N ALA A 133 6.26 3.05 -0.33
CA ALA A 133 6.81 1.74 -0.65
C ALA A 133 7.75 1.28 0.48
N PRO A 134 7.22 0.60 1.51
CA PRO A 134 8.03 0.13 2.63
C PRO A 134 9.03 -0.95 2.20
N GLY A 135 10.18 -0.97 2.86
CA GLY A 135 11.10 -2.10 2.86
C GLY A 135 10.69 -3.16 3.87
N LEU A 136 11.61 -3.56 4.73
CA LEU A 136 11.42 -4.61 5.72
C LEU A 136 10.95 -4.01 7.05
N PHE A 137 9.69 -4.22 7.39
CA PHE A 137 9.05 -3.70 8.61
C PHE A 137 8.63 -4.83 9.54
N GLY A 138 8.77 -4.62 10.87
CA GLY A 138 8.38 -5.56 11.91
C GLY A 138 6.87 -5.68 12.08
N THR A 139 6.20 -6.21 11.07
CA THR A 139 4.75 -6.47 11.05
C THR A 139 4.48 -7.97 11.18
N PRO A 140 3.24 -8.39 11.55
CA PRO A 140 2.88 -9.81 11.61
C PRO A 140 3.19 -10.58 10.31
N MET A 141 3.14 -9.93 9.16
CA MET A 141 3.50 -10.51 7.86
C MET A 141 4.97 -10.99 7.83
N LEU A 142 5.89 -10.27 8.49
CA LEU A 142 7.31 -10.60 8.51
C LEU A 142 7.70 -11.32 9.80
N THR A 143 7.18 -10.90 10.95
CA THR A 143 7.49 -11.53 12.25
C THR A 143 6.91 -12.94 12.40
N GLY A 144 5.94 -13.32 11.55
CA GLY A 144 5.44 -14.70 11.43
C GLY A 144 6.37 -15.66 10.65
N MET A 145 7.46 -15.16 10.04
CA MET A 145 8.46 -15.98 9.36
C MET A 145 9.47 -16.57 10.36
N PRO A 146 10.16 -17.70 10.03
CA PRO A 146 11.22 -18.25 10.87
C PRO A 146 12.32 -17.22 11.15
N ASP A 147 12.90 -17.26 12.36
CA ASP A 147 13.92 -16.30 12.81
C ASP A 147 15.13 -16.18 11.88
N GLU A 148 15.56 -17.30 11.28
CA GLU A 148 16.69 -17.31 10.34
C GLU A 148 16.37 -16.50 9.08
N VAL A 149 15.12 -16.60 8.59
CA VAL A 149 14.66 -15.82 7.44
C VAL A 149 14.63 -14.34 7.79
N GLN A 150 14.08 -13.98 8.97
CA GLN A 150 14.07 -12.61 9.44
C GLN A 150 15.48 -12.02 9.55
N LYS A 151 16.42 -12.76 10.16
CA LYS A 151 17.85 -12.35 10.27
C LYS A 151 18.49 -12.15 8.90
N SER A 152 18.24 -13.06 7.96
CA SER A 152 18.75 -12.96 6.59
C SER A 152 18.22 -11.71 5.89
N LEU A 153 16.94 -11.41 6.05
CA LEU A 153 16.32 -10.21 5.47
C LEU A 153 16.89 -8.93 6.09
N VAL A 154 17.01 -8.86 7.43
CA VAL A 154 17.61 -7.71 8.12
C VAL A 154 19.05 -7.46 7.66
N ALA A 155 19.81 -8.51 7.37
CA ALA A 155 21.19 -8.38 6.89
C ALA A 155 21.28 -7.66 5.52
N THR A 156 20.20 -7.62 4.75
CA THR A 156 20.14 -6.88 3.47
C THR A 156 19.89 -5.38 3.64
N THR A 157 19.44 -4.94 4.82
CA THR A 157 19.23 -3.52 5.13
C THR A 157 20.57 -2.89 5.50
N LEU A 158 20.98 -1.87 4.77
CA LEU A 158 22.29 -1.25 4.97
C LEU A 158 22.32 -0.37 6.21
N PHE A 159 21.34 0.52 6.38
CA PHE A 159 21.21 1.42 7.52
C PHE A 159 19.78 1.97 7.64
N PRO A 160 19.17 1.92 8.84
CA PRO A 160 19.64 1.21 10.05
C PRO A 160 19.53 -0.32 9.86
N ARG A 161 20.45 -1.09 10.47
CA ARG A 161 20.48 -2.56 10.36
C ARG A 161 19.45 -3.22 11.27
N ARG A 162 18.20 -2.95 11.01
CA ARG A 162 17.05 -3.51 11.72
C ARG A 162 15.80 -3.41 10.87
N LEU A 163 14.74 -4.05 11.30
CA LEU A 163 13.41 -3.82 10.72
C LEU A 163 12.93 -2.39 11.02
N GLY A 164 12.22 -1.80 10.07
CA GLY A 164 11.45 -0.60 10.31
C GLY A 164 10.30 -0.87 11.29
N THR A 165 9.82 0.17 11.94
CA THR A 165 8.71 0.11 12.90
C THR A 165 7.45 0.74 12.30
N SER A 166 6.27 0.33 12.79
CA SER A 166 5.00 0.95 12.38
C SER A 166 4.98 2.45 12.68
N TYR A 167 5.70 2.88 13.72
CA TYR A 167 5.84 4.29 14.06
C TYR A 167 6.61 5.08 12.98
N GLU A 168 7.69 4.51 12.42
CA GLU A 168 8.44 5.15 11.33
C GLU A 168 7.61 5.25 10.04
N TYR A 169 6.72 4.28 9.81
CA TYR A 169 5.73 4.39 8.74
C TYR A 169 4.75 5.54 9.00
N ALA A 170 4.22 5.63 10.23
CA ALA A 170 3.29 6.69 10.63
C ALA A 170 3.90 8.10 10.54
N LEU A 171 5.18 8.26 10.87
CA LEU A 171 5.90 9.53 10.69
C LEU A 171 5.93 10.00 9.22
N LEU A 172 6.08 9.07 8.26
CA LEU A 172 6.03 9.44 6.85
C LEU A 172 4.59 9.74 6.41
N VAL A 173 3.59 9.02 6.93
CA VAL A 173 2.17 9.36 6.72
C VAL A 173 1.89 10.79 7.20
N GLU A 174 2.30 11.13 8.43
CA GLU A 174 2.15 12.48 9.00
C GLU A 174 2.85 13.53 8.13
N SER A 175 4.07 13.25 7.65
CA SER A 175 4.81 14.14 6.76
C SER A 175 4.09 14.36 5.43
N ILE A 176 3.43 13.34 4.87
CA ILE A 176 2.64 13.47 3.64
C ILE A 176 1.37 14.28 3.90
N VAL A 177 0.71 14.07 5.04
CA VAL A 177 -0.51 14.81 5.41
C VAL A 177 -0.20 16.28 5.56
N THR A 178 0.88 16.63 6.27
CA THR A 178 1.23 18.02 6.60
C THR A 178 1.96 18.78 5.49
N ASN A 179 2.58 18.09 4.54
CA ASN A 179 3.30 18.72 3.44
C ASN A 179 2.49 18.67 2.15
N ILE A 180 1.74 19.74 1.90
CA ILE A 180 0.82 19.86 0.76
C ILE A 180 1.51 19.75 -0.62
N MET A 181 2.81 19.99 -0.70
CA MET A 181 3.56 19.85 -1.96
C MET A 181 3.82 18.39 -2.36
N LEU A 182 3.61 17.43 -1.44
CA LEU A 182 3.71 16.00 -1.76
C LEU A 182 2.42 15.54 -2.45
N ASN A 183 2.48 15.32 -3.75
CA ASN A 183 1.37 14.80 -4.54
C ASN A 183 1.87 14.01 -5.76
N GLY A 184 1.34 12.81 -5.96
CA GLY A 184 1.64 11.95 -7.11
C GLY A 184 2.90 11.10 -6.97
N GLU A 185 3.55 11.06 -5.80
CA GLU A 185 4.81 10.38 -5.59
C GLU A 185 4.67 8.98 -4.96
N THR A 186 5.60 8.10 -5.33
CA THR A 186 5.85 6.84 -4.65
C THR A 186 7.16 6.91 -3.89
N ILE A 187 7.08 7.03 -2.57
CA ILE A 187 8.22 7.25 -1.68
C ILE A 187 8.69 5.91 -1.11
N ARG A 188 9.94 5.53 -1.38
CA ARG A 188 10.56 4.34 -0.75
C ARG A 188 10.94 4.67 0.69
N LEU A 189 10.47 3.84 1.63
CA LEU A 189 10.82 3.90 3.06
C LEU A 189 11.47 2.57 3.43
N ASP A 190 12.78 2.41 3.18
CA ASP A 190 13.37 1.08 3.07
C ASP A 190 14.79 0.92 3.64
N GLY A 191 15.37 1.95 4.25
CA GLY A 191 16.75 1.88 4.76
C GLY A 191 17.78 1.50 3.70
N SER A 192 17.56 1.94 2.46
CA SER A 192 18.40 1.65 1.27
C SER A 192 18.41 0.17 0.85
N VAL A 193 17.44 -0.64 1.28
CA VAL A 193 17.38 -2.05 0.86
C VAL A 193 17.09 -2.14 -0.64
N ARG A 194 17.80 -3.07 -1.29
CA ARG A 194 17.46 -3.59 -2.61
C ARG A 194 17.40 -5.09 -2.48
N LEU A 195 16.22 -5.66 -2.69
CA LEU A 195 16.01 -7.08 -2.46
C LEU A 195 16.83 -7.88 -3.48
N ALA A 196 17.62 -8.82 -2.97
CA ALA A 196 18.29 -9.81 -3.81
C ALA A 196 17.24 -10.75 -4.43
N PRO A 197 17.58 -11.46 -5.54
CA PRO A 197 16.65 -12.39 -6.19
C PRO A 197 16.13 -13.50 -5.27
N ARG A 198 16.88 -13.79 -4.19
CA ARG A 198 16.55 -14.77 -3.14
C ARG A 198 16.99 -14.27 -1.78
#